data_62bd979f8fcfa0ee298fcc9585a142f4
#
_entry.id   62bd979f8fcfa0ee298fcc9585a142f4
#
_cell.length_a   1.000
_cell.length_b   1.000
_cell.length_c   1.000
_cell.angle_alpha   90.00
_cell.angle_beta   90.00
_cell.angle_gamma   90.00
#
_symmetry.space_group_name_H-M   'P 1'
#
loop_
_entity.id
_entity.type
_entity.pdbx_description
1 polymer ?
#
loop_
_entity_poly.entity_id
_entity_poly.type
_entity_poly.pdbx_seq_one_letter_code
_entity_poly.pdbx_strand_id
1 'polypeptide(L)'
;PLFVLNEINQDPDYFLKKVWSGKSKPNPVKLLEQIEKEVRNGTIKRISPMHLLMNLLSMTIFPFVAKPMFQKNLGMSESQFIMAMEERKKEIPRFIIDSLKK
;
A
#
# COMPACT_ATOMS: atom_id res chain seq x y z
N PRO A 1 -4.22 -9.04 -14.73
CA PRO A 1 -3.64 -9.47 -13.43
C PRO A 1 -2.32 -10.20 -13.60
N LEU A 2 -2.27 -11.24 -14.44
CA LEU A 2 -1.05 -12.00 -14.65
C LEU A 2 0.05 -11.14 -15.28
N PHE A 3 -0.33 -10.27 -16.19
CA PHE A 3 0.59 -9.33 -16.84
C PHE A 3 1.23 -8.40 -15.81
N VAL A 4 0.44 -7.87 -14.90
CA VAL A 4 0.93 -6.95 -13.86
C VAL A 4 1.87 -7.68 -12.90
N LEU A 5 1.52 -8.90 -12.51
CA LEU A 5 2.39 -9.72 -11.65
C LEU A 5 3.71 -10.03 -12.32
N ASN A 6 3.68 -10.34 -13.63
CA ASN A 6 4.91 -10.55 -14.39
C ASN A 6 5.77 -9.30 -14.43
N GLU A 7 5.15 -8.13 -14.62
CA GLU A 7 5.85 -6.85 -14.64
C GLU A 7 6.54 -6.58 -13.31
N ILE A 8 5.84 -6.83 -12.19
CA ILE A 8 6.40 -6.68 -10.85
C ILE A 8 7.60 -7.61 -10.67
N ASN A 9 7.50 -8.85 -11.12
CA ASN A 9 8.56 -9.85 -10.94
C ASN A 9 9.78 -9.58 -11.80
N GLN A 10 9.57 -9.03 -13.02
CA GLN A 10 10.67 -8.76 -13.95
C GLN A 10 11.41 -7.47 -13.65
N ASP A 11 10.69 -6.43 -13.25
CA ASP A 11 11.30 -5.13 -12.93
C ASP A 11 10.55 -4.46 -11.79
N PRO A 12 10.81 -4.87 -10.55
CA PRO A 12 10.15 -4.29 -9.38
C PRO A 12 10.42 -2.79 -9.23
N ASP A 13 11.62 -2.34 -9.55
CA ASP A 13 11.98 -0.93 -9.42
C ASP A 13 11.18 -0.04 -10.38
N TYR A 14 11.04 -0.47 -11.61
CA TYR A 14 10.23 0.24 -12.61
C TYR A 14 8.78 0.29 -12.18
N PHE A 15 8.26 -0.84 -11.69
CA PHE A 15 6.88 -0.92 -11.22
C PHE A 15 6.62 0.04 -10.06
N LEU A 16 7.54 0.06 -9.08
CA LEU A 16 7.43 0.95 -7.93
C LEU A 16 7.49 2.41 -8.35
N LYS A 17 8.35 2.77 -9.28
CA LYS A 17 8.42 4.12 -9.82
C LYS A 17 7.11 4.53 -10.50
N LYS A 18 6.49 3.61 -11.21
CA LYS A 18 5.24 3.85 -11.93
C LYS A 18 4.07 4.05 -10.96
N VAL A 19 4.02 3.26 -9.89
CA VAL A 19 2.96 3.34 -8.88
C VAL A 19 3.14 4.57 -7.99
N TRP A 20 4.37 4.88 -7.64
CA TRP A 20 4.71 6.00 -6.76
C TRP A 20 5.45 7.11 -7.49
N SER A 21 4.91 7.53 -8.62
CA SER A 21 5.50 8.61 -9.42
C SER A 21 5.22 10.01 -8.88
N GLY A 22 4.78 10.14 -7.64
CA GLY A 22 4.50 11.42 -7.02
C GLY A 22 5.72 12.10 -6.41
N LYS A 23 5.51 13.32 -5.88
CA LYS A 23 6.57 14.16 -5.32
C LYS A 23 7.18 13.61 -4.04
N SER A 24 6.45 12.80 -3.31
CA SER A 24 6.96 12.15 -2.09
C SER A 24 7.02 10.65 -2.32
N LYS A 25 8.21 10.16 -2.62
CA LYS A 25 8.44 8.72 -2.70
C LYS A 25 8.69 8.19 -1.30
N PRO A 26 7.85 7.29 -0.79
CA PRO A 26 8.16 6.67 0.49
C PRO A 26 9.45 5.85 0.35
N ASN A 27 10.35 6.02 1.29
CA ASN A 27 11.55 5.21 1.37
C ASN A 27 11.23 4.03 2.30
N PRO A 28 11.12 2.79 1.78
CA PRO A 28 10.76 1.65 2.60
C PRO A 28 11.73 1.39 3.76
N VAL A 29 13.01 1.65 3.54
CA VAL A 29 14.04 1.45 4.58
C VAL A 29 13.83 2.43 5.73
N LYS A 30 13.62 3.71 5.42
CA LYS A 30 13.35 4.73 6.43
C LYS A 30 12.07 4.45 7.19
N LEU A 31 11.04 4.01 6.48
CA LEU A 31 9.77 3.65 7.11
C LEU A 31 9.94 2.49 8.07
N LEU A 32 10.68 1.46 7.67
CA LEU A 32 10.96 0.31 8.50
C LEU A 32 11.71 0.71 9.77
N GLU A 33 12.73 1.55 9.63
CA GLU A 33 13.50 2.07 10.77
C GLU A 33 12.62 2.87 11.73
N GLN A 34 11.73 3.70 11.19
CA GLN A 34 10.80 4.49 12.00
C GLN A 34 9.87 3.59 12.79
N ILE A 35 9.34 2.55 12.17
CA ILE A 35 8.47 1.58 12.83
C ILE A 35 9.20 0.88 13.95
N GLU A 36 10.41 0.41 13.70
CA GLU A 36 11.24 -0.25 14.72
C GLU A 36 11.48 0.65 15.92
N LYS A 37 11.78 1.92 15.66
CA LYS A 37 11.99 2.91 16.71
C LYS A 37 10.73 3.10 17.56
N GLU A 38 9.58 3.26 16.91
CA GLU A 38 8.31 3.49 17.63
C GLU A 38 7.90 2.28 18.46
N VAL A 39 8.16 1.08 17.96
CA VAL A 39 7.91 -0.15 18.74
C VAL A 39 8.81 -0.19 19.98
N ARG A 40 10.10 0.11 19.81
CA ARG A 40 11.04 0.15 20.94
C ARG A 40 10.66 1.19 21.98
N ASN A 41 10.17 2.33 21.54
CA ASN A 41 9.77 3.43 22.44
C ASN A 41 8.40 3.17 23.10
N GLY A 42 7.70 2.13 22.72
CA GLY A 42 6.38 1.81 23.26
C GLY A 42 5.27 2.74 22.81
N THR A 43 5.52 3.55 21.78
CA THR A 43 4.54 4.49 21.24
C THR A 43 3.39 3.78 20.54
N ILE A 44 3.69 2.67 19.87
CA ILE A 44 2.71 1.86 19.15
C ILE A 44 2.74 0.43 19.67
N LYS A 45 1.72 -0.35 19.30
CA LYS A 45 1.65 -1.77 19.65
C LYS A 45 2.89 -2.50 19.18
N ARG A 46 3.24 -3.55 19.91
CA ARG A 46 4.32 -4.44 19.51
C ARG A 46 3.90 -5.17 18.24
N ILE A 47 4.54 -4.85 17.14
CA ILE A 47 4.26 -5.44 15.84
C ILE A 47 5.57 -5.71 15.12
N SER A 48 5.59 -6.75 14.29
CA SER A 48 6.72 -7.00 13.42
C SER A 48 6.80 -5.88 12.37
N PRO A 49 7.90 -5.13 12.30
CA PRO A 49 8.03 -4.06 11.30
C PRO A 49 7.87 -4.58 9.87
N MET A 50 8.40 -5.78 9.59
CA MET A 50 8.29 -6.37 8.25
C MET A 50 6.84 -6.70 7.89
N HIS A 51 6.06 -7.23 8.83
CA HIS A 51 4.65 -7.52 8.56
C HIS A 51 3.84 -6.26 8.36
N LEU A 52 4.11 -5.21 9.14
CA LEU A 52 3.44 -3.93 8.95
C LEU A 52 3.75 -3.35 7.57
N LEU A 53 5.01 -3.42 7.15
CA LEU A 53 5.41 -2.95 5.83
C LEU A 53 4.71 -3.74 4.72
N MET A 54 4.67 -5.07 4.84
CA MET A 54 3.96 -5.92 3.87
C MET A 54 2.49 -5.59 3.80
N ASN A 55 1.85 -5.36 4.95
CA ASN A 55 0.44 -4.99 4.99
C ASN A 55 0.20 -3.66 4.30
N LEU A 56 1.04 -2.67 4.58
CA LEU A 56 0.93 -1.35 3.97
C LEU A 56 1.09 -1.42 2.45
N LEU A 57 2.09 -2.13 1.98
CA LEU A 57 2.34 -2.30 0.55
C LEU A 57 1.19 -3.04 -0.13
N SER A 58 0.69 -4.10 0.50
CA SER A 58 -0.41 -4.89 -0.04
C SER A 58 -1.68 -4.05 -0.18
N MET A 59 -2.01 -3.27 0.84
CA MET A 59 -3.19 -2.40 0.80
C MET A 59 -3.08 -1.32 -0.27
N THR A 60 -1.86 -0.83 -0.51
CA THR A 60 -1.63 0.23 -1.49
C THR A 60 -1.64 -0.31 -2.92
N ILE A 61 -1.03 -1.46 -3.14
CA ILE A 61 -0.78 -1.98 -4.48
C ILE A 61 -1.91 -2.87 -5.00
N PHE A 62 -2.53 -3.66 -4.12
CA PHE A 62 -3.50 -4.67 -4.54
C PHE A 62 -4.64 -4.14 -5.42
N PRO A 63 -5.28 -3.01 -5.12
CA PRO A 63 -6.38 -2.53 -5.96
C PRO A 63 -5.98 -2.29 -7.41
N PHE A 64 -4.75 -1.87 -7.65
CA PHE A 64 -4.26 -1.64 -9.01
C PHE A 64 -4.04 -2.96 -9.75
N VAL A 65 -3.54 -3.98 -9.04
CA VAL A 65 -3.37 -5.32 -9.60
C VAL A 65 -4.72 -5.96 -9.90
N ALA A 66 -5.68 -5.77 -8.99
CA ALA A 66 -7.00 -6.38 -9.06
C ALA A 66 -8.04 -5.50 -9.74
N LYS A 67 -7.63 -4.40 -10.38
CA LYS A 67 -8.55 -3.47 -11.04
C LYS A 67 -9.56 -4.17 -11.96
N PRO A 68 -9.15 -5.13 -12.82
CA PRO A 68 -10.11 -5.84 -13.67
C PRO A 68 -11.20 -6.55 -12.88
N MET A 69 -10.86 -7.10 -11.72
CA MET A 69 -11.83 -7.77 -10.86
C MET A 69 -12.89 -6.79 -10.35
N PHE A 70 -12.43 -5.63 -9.87
CA PHE A 70 -13.36 -4.61 -9.37
C PHE A 70 -14.28 -4.09 -10.47
N GLN A 71 -13.74 -3.90 -11.67
CA GLN A 71 -14.51 -3.35 -12.77
C GLN A 71 -15.43 -4.38 -13.42
N LYS A 72 -14.91 -5.57 -13.70
CA LYS A 72 -15.66 -6.60 -14.42
C LYS A 72 -16.58 -7.42 -13.54
N ASN A 73 -16.07 -7.86 -12.38
CA ASN A 73 -16.82 -8.76 -11.52
C ASN A 73 -17.72 -8.01 -10.54
N LEU A 74 -17.31 -6.83 -10.08
CA LEU A 74 -18.07 -6.04 -9.12
C LEU A 74 -18.76 -4.83 -9.74
N GLY A 75 -18.63 -4.65 -11.07
CA GLY A 75 -19.37 -3.63 -11.80
C GLY A 75 -18.93 -2.19 -11.53
N MET A 76 -17.70 -2.00 -11.05
CA MET A 76 -17.18 -0.67 -10.76
C MET A 76 -16.78 0.02 -12.05
N SER A 77 -17.31 1.23 -12.27
CA SER A 77 -16.95 2.05 -13.43
C SER A 77 -15.55 2.64 -13.25
N GLU A 78 -14.98 3.18 -14.33
CA GLU A 78 -13.67 3.83 -14.27
C GLU A 78 -13.69 5.02 -13.29
N SER A 79 -14.73 5.85 -13.33
CA SER A 79 -14.84 6.99 -12.41
C SER A 79 -15.00 6.54 -10.97
N GLN A 80 -15.75 5.47 -10.73
CA GLN A 80 -15.89 4.90 -9.39
C GLN A 80 -14.56 4.35 -8.87
N PHE A 81 -13.80 3.70 -9.73
CA PHE A 81 -12.48 3.18 -9.37
C PHE A 81 -11.53 4.30 -8.99
N ILE A 82 -11.47 5.37 -9.81
CA ILE A 82 -10.62 6.52 -9.53
C ILE A 82 -11.01 7.17 -8.21
N MET A 83 -12.30 7.34 -7.97
CA MET A 83 -12.80 7.92 -6.73
C MET A 83 -12.41 7.06 -5.53
N ALA A 84 -12.53 5.74 -5.65
CA ALA A 84 -12.12 4.82 -4.59
C ALA A 84 -10.63 4.93 -4.30
N MET A 85 -9.79 5.06 -5.32
CA MET A 85 -8.35 5.21 -5.12
C MET A 85 -8.02 6.54 -4.42
N GLU A 86 -8.73 7.61 -4.74
CA GLU A 86 -8.56 8.89 -4.04
C GLU A 86 -8.97 8.78 -2.57
N GLU A 87 -10.08 8.11 -2.29
CA GLU A 87 -10.54 7.88 -0.91
C GLU A 87 -9.54 7.04 -0.12
N ARG A 88 -8.89 6.06 -0.76
CA ARG A 88 -7.93 5.19 -0.09
C ARG A 88 -6.69 5.94 0.40
N LYS A 89 -6.38 7.08 -0.17
CA LYS A 89 -5.28 7.91 0.33
C LYS A 89 -5.50 8.31 1.80
N LYS A 90 -6.75 8.38 2.24
CA LYS A 90 -7.11 8.66 3.63
C LYS A 90 -7.44 7.37 4.40
N GLU A 91 -8.09 6.42 3.76
CA GLU A 91 -8.53 5.19 4.40
C GLU A 91 -7.36 4.30 4.83
N ILE A 92 -6.33 4.17 3.99
CA ILE A 92 -5.18 3.32 4.33
C ILE A 92 -4.43 3.85 5.55
N PRO A 93 -4.03 5.14 5.60
CA PRO A 93 -3.37 5.66 6.80
C PRO A 93 -4.24 5.54 8.04
N ARG A 94 -5.53 5.80 7.93
CA ARG A 94 -6.46 5.70 9.05
C ARG A 94 -6.52 4.27 9.58
N PHE A 95 -6.68 3.31 8.69
CA PHE A 95 -6.74 1.90 9.06
C PHE A 95 -5.47 1.45 9.77
N ILE A 96 -4.32 1.81 9.20
CA ILE A 96 -3.01 1.45 9.76
C ILE A 96 -2.82 2.11 11.13
N ILE A 97 -3.09 3.40 11.25
CA ILE A 97 -2.93 4.13 12.50
C ILE A 97 -3.82 3.53 13.59
N ASP A 98 -5.08 3.27 13.27
CA ASP A 98 -6.01 2.67 14.24
C ASP A 98 -5.55 1.28 14.68
N SER A 99 -4.95 0.50 13.78
CA SER A 99 -4.44 -0.82 14.12
C SER A 99 -3.22 -0.77 15.05
N LEU A 100 -2.50 0.35 15.08
CA LEU A 100 -1.28 0.51 15.86
C LEU A 100 -1.51 1.15 17.23
N LYS A 101 -2.67 1.72 17.48
CA LYS A 101 -3.00 2.32 18.76
C LYS A 101 -3.06 1.26 19.87
N LYS A 102 -2.44 1.58 20.98
CA LYS A 102 -2.50 0.75 22.17
C LYS A 102 -3.88 0.74 22.81
#